data_82bd23d144e69fc423790e61525c5cb6
#
_entry.id   82bd23d144e69fc423790e61525c5cb6
#
_cell.length_a   1.000
_cell.length_b   1.000
_cell.length_c   1.000
_cell.angle_alpha   90.00
_cell.angle_beta   90.00
_cell.angle_gamma   90.00
#
_symmetry.space_group_name_H-M   'P 1'
#
loop_
_entity.id
_entity.type
_entity.pdbx_description
1 polymer ?
#
loop_
_entity_poly.entity_id
_entity_poly.type
_entity_poly.pdbx_seq_one_letter_code
_entity_poly.pdbx_strand_id
1 'polypeptide(L)'
;MKKIKYLDKFLSGYLVLSGVLSLFFLIVIFLDQELDVTFLIAIFFSLTLILAVIIYNVKIFISYSVTKERTLVNSISAFLQTVYIAVDGFQFKYMQGIELLFYAKKYTGTPVFKFGLDFEKFSYLILVKFRDLDYTSIGVDLLALFLFIFYLNQYRKIKSIS
;
A
#
# COMPACT_ATOMS: atom_id res chain seq x y z
N MET A 1 -29.44 -7.58 -0.39
CA MET A 1 -28.34 -6.67 -0.03
C MET A 1 -27.88 -6.98 1.40
N LYS A 2 -26.62 -7.42 1.60
CA LYS A 2 -26.07 -7.60 2.95
C LYS A 2 -25.84 -6.22 3.60
N LYS A 3 -26.37 -6.00 4.82
CA LYS A 3 -26.05 -4.81 5.61
C LYS A 3 -24.53 -4.67 5.71
N ILE A 4 -24.04 -3.49 5.33
CA ILE A 4 -22.62 -3.15 5.45
C ILE A 4 -22.27 -3.22 6.92
N LYS A 5 -21.26 -4.02 7.26
CA LYS A 5 -20.76 -4.10 8.63
C LYS A 5 -20.06 -2.79 8.99
N TYR A 6 -20.12 -2.37 10.24
CA TYR A 6 -19.39 -1.19 10.73
C TYR A 6 -17.91 -1.22 10.38
N LEU A 7 -17.30 -2.40 10.41
CA LEU A 7 -15.91 -2.61 10.03
C LEU A 7 -15.63 -2.20 8.56
N ASP A 8 -16.52 -2.52 7.62
CA ASP A 8 -16.35 -2.12 6.22
C ASP A 8 -16.37 -0.60 6.04
N LYS A 9 -17.26 0.10 6.77
CA LYS A 9 -17.31 1.56 6.75
C LYS A 9 -16.05 2.17 7.37
N PHE A 10 -15.62 1.64 8.51
CA PHE A 10 -14.41 2.10 9.19
C PHE A 10 -13.18 1.93 8.29
N LEU A 11 -12.97 0.73 7.73
CA LEU A 11 -11.85 0.46 6.83
C LEU A 11 -11.91 1.29 5.55
N SER A 12 -13.12 1.54 5.01
CA SER A 12 -13.26 2.44 3.85
C SER A 12 -12.91 3.87 4.21
N GLY A 13 -13.34 4.38 5.37
CA GLY A 13 -12.97 5.70 5.86
C GLY A 13 -11.46 5.85 6.04
N TYR A 14 -10.83 4.84 6.64
CA TYR A 14 -9.38 4.77 6.77
C TYR A 14 -8.67 4.82 5.41
N LEU A 15 -9.10 4.01 4.42
CA LEU A 15 -8.50 3.99 3.10
C LEU A 15 -8.71 5.28 2.31
N VAL A 16 -9.86 5.95 2.47
CA VAL A 16 -10.09 7.27 1.86
C VAL A 16 -9.17 8.31 2.50
N LEU A 17 -9.09 8.36 3.82
CA LEU A 17 -8.24 9.30 4.52
C LEU A 17 -6.77 9.10 4.17
N SER A 18 -6.28 7.85 4.23
CA SER A 18 -4.89 7.53 3.86
C SER A 18 -4.61 7.84 2.39
N GLY A 19 -5.57 7.59 1.49
CA GLY A 19 -5.44 7.94 0.07
C GLY A 19 -5.33 9.45 -0.16
N VAL A 20 -6.15 10.26 0.50
CA VAL A 20 -6.09 11.74 0.41
C VAL A 20 -4.74 12.26 0.93
N LEU A 21 -4.27 11.75 2.08
CA LEU A 21 -2.95 12.10 2.61
C LEU A 21 -1.83 11.67 1.65
N SER A 22 -1.95 10.49 1.05
CA SER A 22 -0.99 10.01 0.04
C SER A 22 -0.95 10.92 -1.19
N LEU A 23 -2.07 11.42 -1.68
CA LEU A 23 -2.10 12.37 -2.78
C LEU A 23 -1.37 13.67 -2.42
N PHE A 24 -1.59 14.19 -1.23
CA PHE A 24 -0.90 15.39 -0.76
C PHE A 24 0.63 15.21 -0.75
N PHE A 25 1.11 14.12 -0.16
CA PHE A 25 2.55 13.82 -0.16
C PHE A 25 3.11 13.58 -1.55
N LEU A 26 2.35 12.93 -2.45
CA LEU A 26 2.77 12.70 -3.83
C LEU A 26 3.00 14.01 -4.57
N ILE A 27 2.16 15.01 -4.34
CA ILE A 27 2.34 16.35 -4.88
C ILE A 27 3.63 16.99 -4.32
N VAL A 28 3.88 16.89 -3.01
CA VAL A 28 5.09 17.45 -2.40
C VAL A 28 6.35 16.81 -2.98
N ILE A 29 6.37 15.47 -3.12
CA ILE A 29 7.51 14.76 -3.73
C ILE A 29 7.70 15.15 -5.20
N PHE A 30 6.62 15.29 -5.96
CA PHE A 30 6.69 15.72 -7.35
C PHE A 30 7.35 17.09 -7.52
N LEU A 31 7.17 17.98 -6.56
CA LEU A 31 7.75 19.32 -6.58
C LEU A 31 9.23 19.37 -6.14
N ASP A 32 9.69 18.35 -5.40
CA ASP A 32 11.02 18.33 -4.75
C ASP A 32 12.05 17.43 -5.45
N GLN A 33 11.64 16.60 -6.40
CA GLN A 33 12.52 15.61 -7.04
C GLN A 33 12.83 15.94 -8.50
N GLU A 34 14.06 15.62 -8.92
CA GLU A 34 14.39 15.57 -10.35
C GLU A 34 13.61 14.45 -11.03
N LEU A 35 12.92 14.80 -12.11
CA LEU A 35 12.01 13.90 -12.81
C LEU A 35 12.79 13.05 -13.82
N ASP A 36 13.00 11.78 -13.51
CA ASP A 36 13.38 10.78 -14.50
C ASP A 36 12.16 9.99 -15.01
N VAL A 37 12.32 9.28 -16.12
CA VAL A 37 11.24 8.51 -16.76
C VAL A 37 10.70 7.41 -15.83
N THR A 38 11.59 6.74 -15.09
CA THR A 38 11.21 5.65 -14.16
C THR A 38 10.36 6.19 -13.02
N PHE A 39 10.77 7.34 -12.50
CA PHE A 39 10.03 8.04 -11.45
C PHE A 39 8.64 8.50 -11.92
N LEU A 40 8.53 9.03 -13.14
CA LEU A 40 7.25 9.42 -13.74
C LEU A 40 6.29 8.23 -13.89
N ILE A 41 6.78 7.08 -14.36
CA ILE A 41 5.99 5.84 -14.48
C ILE A 41 5.50 5.39 -13.09
N ALA A 42 6.37 5.40 -12.09
CA ALA A 42 6.02 5.04 -10.72
C ALA A 42 4.95 5.97 -10.13
N ILE A 43 5.08 7.28 -10.33
CA ILE A 43 4.08 8.28 -9.92
C ILE A 43 2.73 8.02 -10.60
N PHE A 44 2.72 7.84 -11.92
CA PHE A 44 1.48 7.64 -12.67
C PHE A 44 0.73 6.37 -12.20
N PHE A 45 1.46 5.26 -12.04
CA PHE A 45 0.89 4.03 -11.52
C PHE A 45 0.28 4.22 -10.12
N SER A 46 0.99 4.91 -9.26
CA SER A 46 0.60 5.21 -7.89
C SER A 46 -0.63 6.08 -7.81
N LEU A 47 -0.60 7.17 -8.57
CA LEU A 47 -1.72 8.10 -8.65
C LEU A 47 -2.99 7.37 -9.08
N THR A 48 -2.89 6.54 -10.12
CA THR A 48 -4.00 5.74 -10.63
C THR A 48 -4.56 4.81 -9.54
N LEU A 49 -3.69 4.11 -8.82
CA LEU A 49 -4.12 3.17 -7.78
C LEU A 49 -4.72 3.89 -6.58
N ILE A 50 -4.12 5.00 -6.11
CA ILE A 50 -4.63 5.80 -5.00
C ILE A 50 -6.01 6.38 -5.36
N LEU A 51 -6.18 6.94 -6.54
CA LEU A 51 -7.47 7.46 -7.00
C LEU A 51 -8.51 6.35 -7.09
N ALA A 52 -8.16 5.18 -7.61
CA ALA A 52 -9.08 4.04 -7.64
C ALA A 52 -9.50 3.62 -6.21
N VAL A 53 -8.57 3.52 -5.26
CA VAL A 53 -8.88 3.21 -3.86
C VAL A 53 -9.83 4.26 -3.28
N ILE A 54 -9.58 5.55 -3.46
CA ILE A 54 -10.45 6.63 -2.97
C ILE A 54 -11.85 6.50 -3.58
N ILE A 55 -11.96 6.44 -4.91
CA ILE A 55 -13.24 6.43 -5.63
C ILE A 55 -14.10 5.23 -5.21
N TYR A 56 -13.52 4.03 -5.18
CA TYR A 56 -14.28 2.83 -4.81
C TYR A 56 -14.65 2.77 -3.33
N ASN A 57 -13.86 3.37 -2.44
CA ASN A 57 -14.19 3.42 -1.02
C ASN A 57 -15.19 4.55 -0.68
N VAL A 58 -15.17 5.69 -1.39
CA VAL A 58 -16.21 6.74 -1.26
C VAL A 58 -17.56 6.21 -1.71
N LYS A 59 -17.64 5.40 -2.76
CA LYS A 59 -18.91 4.80 -3.22
C LYS A 59 -19.64 4.00 -2.14
N ILE A 60 -18.95 3.43 -1.14
CA ILE A 60 -19.62 2.70 -0.05
C ILE A 60 -20.47 3.60 0.84
N PHE A 61 -20.09 4.88 0.98
CA PHE A 61 -20.85 5.86 1.76
C PHE A 61 -22.09 6.35 1.00
N ILE A 62 -22.07 6.28 -0.34
CA ILE A 62 -23.17 6.73 -1.21
C ILE A 62 -24.14 5.56 -1.47
N SER A 63 -23.63 4.41 -1.90
CA SER A 63 -24.45 3.28 -2.35
C SER A 63 -24.76 2.26 -1.26
N TYR A 64 -24.09 2.35 -0.12
CA TYR A 64 -24.20 1.40 1.00
C TYR A 64 -24.01 -0.07 0.59
N SER A 65 -23.29 -0.32 -0.49
CA SER A 65 -23.05 -1.67 -1.02
C SER A 65 -21.56 -1.96 -1.14
N VAL A 66 -21.19 -3.21 -0.85
CA VAL A 66 -19.84 -3.72 -1.10
C VAL A 66 -19.80 -4.28 -2.52
N THR A 67 -19.02 -3.66 -3.40
CA THR A 67 -18.86 -4.10 -4.78
C THR A 67 -17.64 -5.01 -4.96
N LYS A 68 -17.66 -5.82 -6.00
CA LYS A 68 -16.55 -6.71 -6.38
C LYS A 68 -15.30 -5.90 -6.77
N GLU A 69 -15.50 -4.82 -7.52
CA GLU A 69 -14.43 -3.93 -7.99
C GLU A 69 -13.71 -3.29 -6.80
N ARG A 70 -14.47 -2.79 -5.81
CA ARG A 70 -13.90 -2.23 -4.59
C ARG A 70 -13.01 -3.24 -3.86
N THR A 71 -13.52 -4.46 -3.66
CA THR A 71 -12.75 -5.49 -2.93
C THR A 71 -11.50 -5.91 -3.69
N LEU A 72 -11.56 -5.94 -5.02
CA LEU A 72 -10.41 -6.22 -5.88
C LEU A 72 -9.35 -5.12 -5.78
N VAL A 73 -9.74 -3.86 -5.96
CA VAL A 73 -8.83 -2.70 -5.88
C VAL A 73 -8.16 -2.62 -4.52
N ASN A 74 -8.92 -2.78 -3.43
CA ASN A 74 -8.38 -2.77 -2.08
C ASN A 74 -7.43 -3.97 -1.83
N SER A 75 -7.73 -5.15 -2.40
CA SER A 75 -6.82 -6.30 -2.31
C SER A 75 -5.51 -6.05 -3.03
N ILE A 76 -5.55 -5.47 -4.24
CA ILE A 76 -4.34 -5.15 -5.01
C ILE A 76 -3.50 -4.12 -4.26
N SER A 77 -4.11 -3.03 -3.78
CA SER A 77 -3.41 -2.00 -3.02
C SER A 77 -2.75 -2.58 -1.76
N ALA A 78 -3.49 -3.36 -0.96
CA ALA A 78 -2.97 -3.98 0.24
C ALA A 78 -1.88 -5.01 -0.06
N PHE A 79 -1.99 -5.79 -1.15
CA PHE A 79 -0.94 -6.72 -1.58
C PHE A 79 0.38 -6.00 -1.89
N LEU A 80 0.31 -4.90 -2.65
CA LEU A 80 1.51 -4.11 -2.98
C LEU A 80 2.16 -3.50 -1.74
N GLN A 81 1.36 -3.12 -0.73
CA GLN A 81 1.88 -2.62 0.56
C GLN A 81 2.52 -3.72 1.40
N THR A 82 2.08 -4.98 1.23
CA THR A 82 2.57 -6.09 2.04
C THR A 82 4.06 -6.33 1.87
N VAL A 83 4.63 -6.01 0.70
CA VAL A 83 6.00 -6.38 0.34
C VAL A 83 6.93 -5.17 0.36
N TYR A 84 7.99 -5.28 1.14
CA TYR A 84 9.13 -4.39 1.11
C TYR A 84 10.37 -5.15 0.66
N ILE A 85 11.07 -4.64 -0.36
CA ILE A 85 12.29 -5.22 -0.89
C ILE A 85 13.31 -4.10 -1.07
N ALA A 86 14.50 -4.29 -0.52
CA ALA A 86 15.67 -3.47 -0.79
C ALA A 86 16.86 -4.41 -1.03
N VAL A 87 17.32 -4.45 -2.24
CA VAL A 87 18.47 -5.25 -2.68
C VAL A 87 19.44 -4.28 -3.36
N ASP A 88 20.71 -4.62 -3.40
CA ASP A 88 21.73 -3.78 -4.07
C ASP A 88 21.25 -3.27 -5.43
N GLY A 89 21.26 -1.96 -5.59
CA GLY A 89 20.76 -1.27 -6.77
C GLY A 89 19.24 -1.12 -6.90
N PHE A 90 18.41 -1.79 -6.07
CA PHE A 90 16.96 -1.75 -6.20
C PHE A 90 16.24 -1.68 -4.86
N GLN A 91 15.32 -0.71 -4.73
CA GLN A 91 14.43 -0.63 -3.58
C GLN A 91 12.97 -0.48 -4.04
N PHE A 92 12.09 -1.36 -3.54
CA PHE A 92 10.65 -1.25 -3.74
C PHE A 92 9.95 -1.16 -2.39
N LYS A 93 9.14 -0.11 -2.22
CA LYS A 93 8.25 0.09 -1.07
C LYS A 93 7.01 0.82 -1.56
N TYR A 94 5.84 0.22 -1.37
CA TYR A 94 4.57 0.90 -1.58
C TYR A 94 3.85 1.03 -0.25
N MET A 95 3.51 2.25 0.13
CA MET A 95 2.86 2.55 1.41
C MET A 95 1.67 3.47 1.22
N GLN A 96 0.59 3.15 1.88
CA GLN A 96 -0.60 3.98 1.93
C GLN A 96 -1.22 3.90 3.33
N GLY A 97 -0.87 4.85 4.21
CA GLY A 97 -1.39 4.94 5.57
C GLY A 97 -0.39 4.49 6.65
N ILE A 98 -0.89 3.75 7.63
CA ILE A 98 -0.10 3.24 8.75
C ILE A 98 0.61 1.96 8.33
N GLU A 99 1.88 1.83 8.69
CA GLU A 99 2.69 0.65 8.43
C GLU A 99 3.14 0.01 9.75
N LEU A 100 3.11 -1.31 9.78
CA LEU A 100 3.77 -2.14 10.79
C LEU A 100 4.69 -3.12 10.07
N LEU A 101 5.92 -2.67 9.79
CA LEU A 101 6.88 -3.41 8.99
C LEU A 101 7.71 -4.35 9.86
N PHE A 102 7.58 -5.65 9.61
CA PHE A 102 8.55 -6.64 10.08
C PHE A 102 9.57 -6.90 8.97
N TYR A 103 10.87 -6.73 9.27
CA TYR A 103 11.92 -6.85 8.27
C TYR A 103 13.14 -7.63 8.74
N ALA A 104 13.85 -8.21 7.77
CA ALA A 104 15.18 -8.75 7.91
C ALA A 104 16.15 -7.89 7.07
N LYS A 105 17.21 -7.38 7.70
CA LYS A 105 18.20 -6.50 7.08
C LYS A 105 19.61 -7.04 7.27
N LYS A 106 20.39 -7.07 6.20
CA LYS A 106 21.79 -7.45 6.19
C LYS A 106 22.62 -6.33 5.59
N TYR A 107 23.60 -5.83 6.34
CA TYR A 107 24.53 -4.82 5.84
C TYR A 107 25.65 -5.46 5.02
N THR A 108 26.13 -4.75 4.00
CA THR A 108 27.29 -5.15 3.17
C THR A 108 28.52 -5.35 4.08
N GLY A 109 29.20 -6.46 3.89
CA GLY A 109 30.38 -6.81 4.71
C GLY A 109 30.08 -7.48 6.06
N THR A 110 28.80 -7.65 6.45
CA THR A 110 28.44 -8.37 7.66
C THR A 110 27.75 -9.69 7.35
N PRO A 111 28.09 -10.83 8.03
CA PRO A 111 27.43 -12.10 7.80
C PRO A 111 26.07 -12.22 8.51
N VAL A 112 25.70 -11.27 9.39
CA VAL A 112 24.57 -11.37 10.30
C VAL A 112 23.36 -10.60 9.78
N PHE A 113 22.19 -11.26 9.77
CA PHE A 113 20.90 -10.58 9.58
C PHE A 113 20.44 -9.93 10.89
N LYS A 114 19.96 -8.70 10.79
CA LYS A 114 19.23 -8.02 11.85
C LYS A 114 17.75 -8.08 11.55
N PHE A 115 16.95 -8.46 12.52
CA PHE A 115 15.50 -8.41 12.44
C PHE A 115 15.00 -7.19 13.19
N GLY A 116 13.97 -6.54 12.66
CA GLY A 116 13.36 -5.38 13.27
C GLY A 116 11.86 -5.33 13.03
N LEU A 117 11.22 -4.53 13.87
CA LEU A 117 9.81 -4.18 13.74
C LEU A 117 9.73 -2.66 13.81
N ASP A 118 9.34 -2.03 12.72
CA ASP A 118 9.16 -0.59 12.62
C ASP A 118 7.68 -0.24 12.53
N PHE A 119 7.30 0.79 13.27
CA PHE A 119 5.97 1.37 13.22
C PHE A 119 6.06 2.78 12.65
N GLU A 120 5.57 2.95 11.43
CA GLU A 120 5.53 4.27 10.79
C GLU A 120 4.10 4.80 10.75
N LYS A 121 3.94 6.01 11.31
CA LYS A 121 2.66 6.72 11.30
C LYS A 121 2.53 7.47 9.98
N PHE A 122 1.57 7.08 9.13
CA PHE A 122 1.25 7.80 7.90
C PHE A 122 2.48 8.15 7.07
N SER A 123 3.33 7.18 6.81
CA SER A 123 4.30 7.38 5.77
C SER A 123 3.70 6.98 4.44
N TYR A 124 4.11 7.70 3.42
CA TYR A 124 3.67 7.53 2.08
C TYR A 124 4.91 7.53 1.21
N LEU A 125 5.12 6.44 0.52
CA LEU A 125 6.18 6.40 -0.47
C LEU A 125 5.97 5.22 -1.43
N ILE A 126 5.97 5.53 -2.74
CA ILE A 126 6.46 4.56 -3.69
C ILE A 126 7.92 4.88 -3.92
N LEU A 127 8.74 4.00 -3.45
CA LEU A 127 10.15 4.06 -3.70
C LEU A 127 10.51 2.91 -4.64
N VAL A 128 10.63 3.23 -5.92
CA VAL A 128 11.49 2.48 -6.81
C VAL A 128 12.75 3.32 -6.93
N LYS A 129 13.78 3.01 -6.18
CA LYS A 129 15.08 3.65 -6.30
C LYS A 129 16.06 2.64 -6.84
N PHE A 130 16.76 3.05 -7.89
CA PHE A 130 17.99 2.41 -8.34
C PHE A 130 19.13 3.19 -7.68
N ARG A 131 19.57 2.73 -6.52
CA ARG A 131 20.62 3.37 -5.74
C ARG A 131 21.50 2.30 -5.12
N ASP A 132 22.80 2.55 -5.08
CA ASP A 132 23.71 1.72 -4.30
C ASP A 132 23.28 1.74 -2.83
N LEU A 133 22.93 0.59 -2.32
CA LEU A 133 22.49 0.40 -0.95
C LEU A 133 23.58 -0.34 -0.19
N ASP A 134 23.94 0.17 0.98
CA ASP A 134 24.87 -0.49 1.89
C ASP A 134 24.25 -1.70 2.59
N TYR A 135 23.04 -2.10 2.18
CA TYR A 135 22.29 -3.20 2.80
C TYR A 135 21.32 -3.85 1.84
N THR A 136 21.02 -5.12 2.14
CA THR A 136 19.87 -5.85 1.60
C THR A 136 18.81 -5.99 2.68
N SER A 137 17.55 -5.71 2.36
CA SER A 137 16.44 -5.87 3.31
C SER A 137 15.21 -6.43 2.62
N ILE A 138 14.50 -7.32 3.31
CA ILE A 138 13.19 -7.83 2.92
C ILE A 138 12.28 -7.68 4.11
N GLY A 139 11.07 -7.18 3.87
CA GLY A 139 10.09 -6.96 4.93
C GLY A 139 8.66 -7.23 4.50
N VAL A 140 7.81 -7.38 5.49
CA VAL A 140 6.37 -7.60 5.35
C VAL A 140 5.63 -6.60 6.23
N ASP A 141 4.75 -5.80 5.63
CA ASP A 141 3.81 -4.97 6.39
C ASP A 141 2.66 -5.84 6.90
N LEU A 142 2.60 -6.02 8.21
CA LEU A 142 1.62 -6.87 8.88
C LEU A 142 0.19 -6.31 8.81
N LEU A 143 0.04 -4.98 8.83
CA LEU A 143 -1.28 -4.34 8.69
C LEU A 143 -1.81 -4.49 7.26
N ALA A 144 -0.95 -4.28 6.27
CA ALA A 144 -1.30 -4.48 4.87
C ALA A 144 -1.62 -5.94 4.58
N LEU A 145 -0.87 -6.89 5.14
CA LEU A 145 -1.16 -8.32 5.03
C LEU A 145 -2.54 -8.67 5.60
N PHE A 146 -2.89 -8.12 6.75
CA PHE A 146 -4.23 -8.29 7.33
C PHE A 146 -5.32 -7.74 6.39
N LEU A 147 -5.15 -6.53 5.87
CA LEU A 147 -6.10 -5.91 4.94
C LEU A 147 -6.21 -6.72 3.64
N PHE A 148 -5.09 -7.21 3.11
CA PHE A 148 -5.07 -8.06 1.93
C PHE A 148 -5.91 -9.33 2.12
N ILE A 149 -5.67 -10.07 3.20
CA ILE A 149 -6.42 -11.29 3.52
C ILE A 149 -7.91 -10.97 3.71
N PHE A 150 -8.24 -9.89 4.41
CA PHE A 150 -9.60 -9.44 4.64
C PHE A 150 -10.35 -9.17 3.32
N TYR A 151 -9.79 -8.34 2.43
CA TYR A 151 -10.43 -7.99 1.17
C TYR A 151 -10.46 -9.15 0.18
N LEU A 152 -9.42 -9.99 0.14
CA LEU A 152 -9.39 -11.19 -0.69
C LEU A 152 -10.51 -12.17 -0.29
N ASN A 153 -10.76 -12.36 0.99
CA ASN A 153 -11.85 -13.19 1.50
C ASN A 153 -13.22 -12.58 1.16
N GLN A 154 -13.38 -11.28 1.22
CA GLN A 154 -14.60 -10.61 0.77
C GLN A 154 -14.83 -10.81 -0.73
N TYR A 155 -13.80 -10.62 -1.54
CA TYR A 155 -13.86 -10.81 -2.99
C TYR A 155 -14.32 -12.23 -3.36
N ARG A 156 -13.72 -13.25 -2.72
CA ARG A 156 -14.10 -14.66 -2.94
C ARG A 156 -15.56 -14.92 -2.59
N LYS A 157 -16.06 -14.38 -1.49
CA LYS A 157 -17.46 -14.51 -1.07
C LYS A 157 -18.44 -13.85 -2.04
N ILE A 158 -18.09 -12.71 -2.62
CA ILE A 158 -18.93 -12.03 -3.61
C ILE A 158 -18.96 -12.82 -4.92
N LYS A 159 -17.79 -13.33 -5.37
CA LYS A 159 -17.68 -14.13 -6.58
C LYS A 159 -18.46 -15.45 -6.51
N SER A 160 -18.61 -16.05 -5.34
CA SER A 160 -19.36 -17.30 -5.16
C SER A 160 -20.88 -17.12 -5.17
N ILE A 161 -21.39 -15.88 -5.15
CA ILE A 161 -22.83 -15.56 -5.10
C ILE A 161 -23.32 -15.01 -6.45
N SER A 162 -22.40 -14.56 -7.31
CA SER A 162 -22.66 -14.07 -8.67
C SER A 162 -22.47 -15.18 -9.69
#